data_4a90088b415cbb71e37702d3af168ff9
#
_entry.id   4a90088b415cbb71e37702d3af168ff9
#
_cell.length_a   1.000
_cell.length_b   1.000
_cell.length_c   1.000
_cell.angle_alpha   90.00
_cell.angle_beta   90.00
_cell.angle_gamma   90.00
#
_symmetry.space_group_name_H-M   'P 1'
#
loop_
_entity.id
_entity.type
_entity.pdbx_description
1 polymer ?
#
loop_
_entity_poly.entity_id
_entity_poly.type
_entity_poly.pdbx_seq_one_letter_code
_entity_poly.pdbx_strand_id
1 'polypeptide(L)'
;ISLTSTMPYSYGNFKASPNQNEAINHSPSPLMIIAGAGTGKTSTLLHRIRHLILSDAIDSKNTLLLTFTEKATAEAQNTLKSIMGDRADSIFVGTFHSFCHSIMRRFGPEDRLNDVLWDKNDALYYLINHFDDMDFIRSRVFSENPMRTIQDSFIPFFGRVSDELLSLNKLEKKINNFDDSQDWINNNFPGIHPDNTKFDDIPSQLRDLVNAYSFYKKGKVDQQALDFGDMIVGCYELLNNNESILKKVRKEFKHIFIDEYQDNNYALNKIVNLIMTENPSITVVGDEDQCIYSFRGANYYNISDFRNRYKSHSKYAEITLSENRRSTQQILDIANDSISNNPNRTPKILRCPEDDIKTGIKPLWIQATKQETFEKLPTLIHSLINNGDALYGDIAVICRGWGNVTAVSDAMQKAAIPVDVHIEKFFDVPIVKNVLSWGHLVIKDHKADIALYRILQQQCGEEWTTKFFKSLERSSIDDKLIHLEKLQADSTDIGFVLKSLSTLQKAHNKTLKADEMVWLILKVLKSSPFIDIST
;
A
#
# COMPACT_ATOMS: atom_id res chain seq x y z
N ILE A 1 26.26 23.03 24.50
CA ILE A 1 25.24 22.98 25.59
C ILE A 1 24.84 21.50 25.73
N SER A 2 25.19 20.89 26.86
CA SER A 2 24.88 19.47 27.11
C SER A 2 23.37 19.36 27.37
N LEU A 3 22.67 18.64 26.50
CA LEU A 3 21.24 18.35 26.58
C LEU A 3 20.91 17.26 27.63
N THR A 4 21.67 17.13 28.69
CA THR A 4 21.38 16.19 29.77
C THR A 4 20.39 16.80 30.76
N SER A 5 19.13 16.93 30.36
CA SER A 5 18.06 17.17 31.33
C SER A 5 17.79 15.86 32.05
N THR A 6 18.06 15.81 33.34
CA THR A 6 17.80 14.68 34.24
C THR A 6 16.30 14.56 34.59
N MET A 7 15.46 15.50 34.18
CA MET A 7 14.02 15.46 34.44
C MET A 7 13.27 14.64 33.35
N PRO A 8 12.31 13.79 33.75
CA PRO A 8 11.50 13.07 32.80
C PRO A 8 10.73 14.00 31.87
N TYR A 9 10.80 13.74 30.54
CA TYR A 9 10.03 14.50 29.56
C TYR A 9 8.54 14.27 29.76
N SER A 10 7.77 15.35 29.88
CA SER A 10 6.32 15.28 29.94
C SER A 10 5.69 16.43 29.15
N TYR A 11 4.54 16.19 28.52
CA TYR A 11 3.74 17.21 27.85
C TYR A 11 2.28 16.78 27.78
N GLY A 12 1.38 17.58 28.33
CA GLY A 12 -0.03 17.21 28.46
C GLY A 12 -0.16 15.90 29.25
N ASN A 13 -0.88 14.94 28.68
CA ASN A 13 -1.05 13.61 29.26
C ASN A 13 0.11 12.62 28.93
N PHE A 14 1.04 13.01 28.07
CA PHE A 14 2.18 12.17 27.72
C PHE A 14 3.26 12.27 28.80
N LYS A 15 3.54 11.14 29.41
CA LYS A 15 4.66 10.96 30.36
C LYS A 15 5.59 9.92 29.76
N ALA A 16 6.81 10.33 29.43
CA ALA A 16 7.81 9.45 28.84
C ALA A 16 8.29 8.40 29.88
N SER A 17 8.36 7.15 29.45
CA SER A 17 9.14 6.14 30.18
C SER A 17 10.63 6.46 30.14
N PRO A 18 11.47 5.84 30.96
CA PRO A 18 12.92 6.10 30.95
C PRO A 18 13.54 5.98 29.55
N ASN A 19 13.22 4.91 28.79
CA ASN A 19 13.74 4.69 27.46
C ASN A 19 13.16 5.68 26.43
N GLN A 20 11.86 6.02 26.55
CA GLN A 20 11.27 7.09 25.73
C GLN A 20 11.94 8.44 26.02
N ASN A 21 12.19 8.74 27.28
CA ASN A 21 12.88 9.97 27.68
C ASN A 21 14.29 10.03 27.10
N GLU A 22 15.04 8.95 27.15
CA GLU A 22 16.36 8.84 26.52
C GLU A 22 16.28 9.09 25.01
N ALA A 23 15.34 8.44 24.32
CA ALA A 23 15.14 8.62 22.87
C ALA A 23 14.74 10.06 22.50
N ILE A 24 13.87 10.70 23.28
CA ILE A 24 13.41 12.07 23.04
C ILE A 24 14.57 13.07 23.21
N ASN A 25 15.40 12.90 24.23
CA ASN A 25 16.49 13.82 24.57
C ASN A 25 17.80 13.53 23.82
N HIS A 26 17.88 12.43 23.06
CA HIS A 26 19.08 12.11 22.29
C HIS A 26 19.43 13.23 21.30
N SER A 27 20.70 13.53 21.10
CA SER A 27 21.16 14.55 20.16
C SER A 27 20.67 14.31 18.73
N PRO A 28 20.62 15.33 17.84
CA PRO A 28 20.26 15.16 16.44
C PRO A 28 21.38 14.43 15.67
N SER A 29 21.43 13.12 15.81
CA SER A 29 22.40 12.17 15.26
C SER A 29 21.71 10.86 14.92
N PRO A 30 22.38 9.86 14.33
CA PRO A 30 21.73 8.59 14.00
C PRO A 30 21.17 7.91 15.25
N LEU A 31 19.86 7.71 15.27
CA LEU A 31 19.14 7.04 16.35
C LEU A 31 18.21 5.98 15.76
N MET A 32 18.31 4.77 16.31
CA MET A 32 17.36 3.69 16.08
C MET A 32 16.52 3.47 17.33
N ILE A 33 15.22 3.50 17.17
CA ILE A 33 14.26 3.16 18.22
C ILE A 33 13.60 1.84 17.84
N ILE A 34 13.94 0.77 18.57
CA ILE A 34 13.29 -0.54 18.41
C ILE A 34 12.12 -0.58 19.38
N ALA A 35 10.92 -0.66 18.84
CA ALA A 35 9.73 -0.43 19.64
C ALA A 35 8.62 -1.43 19.31
N GLY A 36 8.31 -2.31 20.23
CA GLY A 36 7.24 -3.27 20.08
C GLY A 36 5.85 -2.64 19.92
N ALA A 37 4.86 -3.45 19.59
CA ALA A 37 3.48 -2.99 19.51
C ALA A 37 3.02 -2.37 20.84
N GLY A 38 2.30 -1.24 20.80
CA GLY A 38 1.74 -0.60 21.98
C GLY A 38 2.74 0.11 22.92
N THR A 39 4.03 0.23 22.52
CA THR A 39 5.06 0.91 23.33
C THR A 39 5.16 2.41 23.04
N GLY A 40 4.28 2.97 22.19
CA GLY A 40 4.27 4.39 21.88
C GLY A 40 5.33 4.81 20.87
N LYS A 41 5.63 3.99 19.86
CA LYS A 41 6.55 4.27 18.73
C LYS A 41 6.36 5.68 18.17
N THR A 42 5.24 5.90 17.49
CA THR A 42 4.91 7.16 16.82
C THR A 42 4.87 8.34 17.80
N SER A 43 4.27 8.14 18.99
CA SER A 43 4.25 9.19 20.02
C SER A 43 5.66 9.61 20.44
N THR A 44 6.56 8.65 20.67
CA THR A 44 7.95 8.96 21.03
C THR A 44 8.65 9.73 19.92
N LEU A 45 8.44 9.34 18.66
CA LEU A 45 9.01 10.01 17.49
C LEU A 45 8.53 11.46 17.39
N LEU A 46 7.21 11.71 17.52
CA LEU A 46 6.61 13.03 17.42
C LEU A 46 7.03 13.93 18.59
N HIS A 47 7.09 13.41 19.81
CA HIS A 47 7.59 14.16 20.97
C HIS A 47 9.09 14.46 20.87
N ARG A 48 9.89 13.58 20.25
CA ARG A 48 11.28 13.85 19.93
C ARG A 48 11.42 15.00 18.94
N ILE A 49 10.65 14.99 17.83
CA ILE A 49 10.62 16.11 16.86
C ILE A 49 10.29 17.42 17.58
N ARG A 50 9.23 17.41 18.41
CA ARG A 50 8.84 18.55 19.21
C ARG A 50 9.99 19.05 20.11
N HIS A 51 10.60 18.14 20.85
CA HIS A 51 11.69 18.47 21.78
C HIS A 51 12.87 19.13 21.07
N LEU A 52 13.33 18.53 19.97
CA LEU A 52 14.46 19.03 19.21
C LEU A 52 14.19 20.39 18.56
N ILE A 53 12.98 20.65 18.07
CA ILE A 53 12.60 21.93 17.47
C ILE A 53 12.43 23.02 18.54
N LEU A 54 11.78 22.71 19.67
CA LEU A 54 11.56 23.70 20.71
C LEU A 54 12.81 24.04 21.51
N SER A 55 13.79 23.15 21.53
CA SER A 55 15.14 23.43 22.09
C SER A 55 16.09 24.10 21.10
N ASP A 56 15.60 24.47 19.92
CA ASP A 56 16.38 25.05 18.80
C ASP A 56 17.58 24.16 18.36
N ALA A 57 17.51 22.85 18.66
CA ALA A 57 18.52 21.89 18.22
C ALA A 57 18.39 21.56 16.71
N ILE A 58 17.17 21.68 16.16
CA ILE A 58 16.89 21.53 14.73
C ILE A 58 15.87 22.58 14.26
N ASP A 59 15.88 22.88 12.96
CA ASP A 59 14.91 23.79 12.34
C ASP A 59 13.75 22.99 11.72
N SER A 60 12.50 23.40 12.02
CA SER A 60 11.30 22.78 11.47
C SER A 60 11.27 22.77 9.93
N LYS A 61 11.77 23.83 9.28
CA LYS A 61 11.85 23.94 7.82
C LYS A 61 12.82 22.94 7.18
N ASN A 62 13.76 22.42 7.94
CA ASN A 62 14.73 21.43 7.48
C ASN A 62 14.38 20.01 7.97
N THR A 63 13.16 19.81 8.46
CA THR A 63 12.72 18.55 9.05
C THR A 63 11.78 17.81 8.09
N LEU A 64 12.08 16.53 7.87
CA LEU A 64 11.32 15.57 7.07
C LEU A 64 10.83 14.45 7.98
N LEU A 65 9.52 14.21 8.00
CA LEU A 65 8.91 13.05 8.62
C LEU A 65 8.24 12.18 7.54
N LEU A 66 8.71 10.95 7.41
CA LEU A 66 8.19 9.97 6.49
C LEU A 66 7.39 8.89 7.24
N THR A 67 6.20 8.61 6.74
CA THR A 67 5.29 7.59 7.25
C THR A 67 4.94 6.58 6.14
N PHE A 68 4.37 5.44 6.53
CA PHE A 68 4.04 4.38 5.57
C PHE A 68 2.69 4.58 4.86
N THR A 69 1.70 5.22 5.52
CA THR A 69 0.34 5.39 4.98
C THR A 69 -0.14 6.83 5.06
N GLU A 70 -1.06 7.22 4.18
CA GLU A 70 -1.70 8.54 4.23
C GLU A 70 -2.46 8.77 5.54
N LYS A 71 -3.06 7.72 6.12
CA LYS A 71 -3.71 7.81 7.43
C LYS A 71 -2.70 8.16 8.52
N ALA A 72 -1.57 7.46 8.57
CA ALA A 72 -0.49 7.76 9.53
C ALA A 72 0.09 9.16 9.33
N THR A 73 0.21 9.62 8.07
CA THR A 73 0.59 11.00 7.75
C THR A 73 -0.36 12.01 8.37
N ALA A 74 -1.67 11.85 8.14
CA ALA A 74 -2.69 12.77 8.66
C ALA A 74 -2.72 12.77 10.20
N GLU A 75 -2.63 11.61 10.84
CA GLU A 75 -2.55 11.48 12.29
C GLU A 75 -1.28 12.16 12.85
N ALA A 76 -0.13 11.99 12.22
CA ALA A 76 1.11 12.62 12.62
C ALA A 76 1.06 14.14 12.47
N GLN A 77 0.53 14.67 11.35
CA GLN A 77 0.33 16.11 11.14
C GLN A 77 -0.57 16.72 12.20
N ASN A 78 -1.74 16.11 12.46
CA ASN A 78 -2.68 16.57 13.47
C ASN A 78 -2.05 16.57 14.87
N THR A 79 -1.30 15.54 15.20
CA THR A 79 -0.60 15.44 16.49
C THR A 79 0.48 16.51 16.62
N LEU A 80 1.34 16.68 15.61
CA LEU A 80 2.37 17.72 15.63
C LEU A 80 1.75 19.12 15.74
N LYS A 81 0.66 19.39 14.99
CA LYS A 81 -0.07 20.66 15.10
C LYS A 81 -0.62 20.88 16.50
N SER A 82 -1.17 19.84 17.13
CA SER A 82 -1.67 19.90 18.51
C SER A 82 -0.59 20.20 19.55
N ILE A 83 0.61 19.61 19.39
CA ILE A 83 1.69 19.71 20.39
C ILE A 83 2.68 20.84 20.14
N MET A 84 2.70 21.45 18.94
CA MET A 84 3.69 22.48 18.55
C MET A 84 3.06 23.75 17.97
N GLY A 85 1.75 23.76 17.68
CA GLY A 85 1.10 24.88 17.02
C GLY A 85 1.67 25.13 15.61
N ASP A 86 1.79 26.40 15.23
CA ASP A 86 2.17 26.81 13.87
C ASP A 86 3.60 26.41 13.44
N ARG A 87 4.47 26.07 14.40
CA ARG A 87 5.81 25.54 14.07
C ARG A 87 5.74 24.21 13.31
N ALA A 88 4.66 23.43 13.47
CA ALA A 88 4.45 22.19 12.76
C ALA A 88 4.24 22.37 11.25
N ASP A 89 3.66 23.51 10.82
CA ASP A 89 3.31 23.78 9.43
C ASP A 89 4.53 23.83 8.48
N SER A 90 5.71 24.04 9.03
CA SER A 90 6.96 24.10 8.27
C SER A 90 7.64 22.74 8.11
N ILE A 91 7.16 21.69 8.80
CA ILE A 91 7.71 20.34 8.71
C ILE A 91 7.13 19.67 7.48
N PHE A 92 7.96 19.04 6.65
CA PHE A 92 7.43 18.14 5.64
C PHE A 92 7.01 16.82 6.30
N VAL A 93 5.71 16.54 6.32
CA VAL A 93 5.14 15.27 6.79
C VAL A 93 4.41 14.60 5.62
N GLY A 94 4.82 13.41 5.25
CA GLY A 94 4.25 12.73 4.11
C GLY A 94 4.62 11.26 4.02
N THR A 95 4.01 10.57 3.05
CA THR A 95 4.46 9.23 2.67
C THR A 95 5.71 9.32 1.78
N PHE A 96 6.42 8.21 1.63
CA PHE A 96 7.53 8.14 0.67
C PHE A 96 7.10 8.50 -0.76
N HIS A 97 5.91 8.06 -1.18
CA HIS A 97 5.37 8.39 -2.51
C HIS A 97 5.13 9.89 -2.65
N SER A 98 4.52 10.54 -1.65
CA SER A 98 4.29 11.99 -1.68
C SER A 98 5.60 12.79 -1.68
N PHE A 99 6.63 12.31 -0.96
CA PHE A 99 7.97 12.88 -0.99
C PHE A 99 8.60 12.74 -2.39
N CYS A 100 8.63 11.53 -2.96
CA CYS A 100 9.18 11.30 -4.30
C CYS A 100 8.44 12.12 -5.36
N HIS A 101 7.12 12.19 -5.30
CA HIS A 101 6.31 13.03 -6.18
C HIS A 101 6.67 14.52 -6.05
N SER A 102 6.84 15.03 -4.83
CA SER A 102 7.26 16.42 -4.59
C SER A 102 8.64 16.73 -5.22
N ILE A 103 9.60 15.82 -5.09
CA ILE A 103 10.93 15.96 -5.68
C ILE A 103 10.86 15.92 -7.21
N MET A 104 10.14 14.94 -7.78
CA MET A 104 9.95 14.81 -9.22
C MET A 104 9.26 16.03 -9.82
N ARG A 105 8.21 16.54 -9.17
CA ARG A 105 7.48 17.74 -9.62
C ARG A 105 8.33 19.01 -9.62
N ARG A 106 9.27 19.15 -8.68
CA ARG A 106 10.11 20.34 -8.53
C ARG A 106 11.36 20.32 -9.39
N PHE A 107 11.89 19.16 -9.67
CA PHE A 107 13.21 19.00 -10.29
C PHE A 107 13.24 17.99 -11.46
N GLY A 108 12.14 17.29 -11.70
CA GLY A 108 12.01 16.33 -12.79
C GLY A 108 11.96 16.99 -14.17
N PRO A 109 12.01 16.19 -15.24
CA PRO A 109 11.88 16.67 -16.60
C PRO A 109 10.54 17.35 -16.86
N GLU A 110 10.56 18.53 -17.51
CA GLU A 110 9.35 19.33 -17.77
C GLU A 110 8.33 18.61 -18.66
N ASP A 111 8.78 17.79 -19.58
CA ASP A 111 7.97 17.00 -20.50
C ASP A 111 7.14 15.91 -19.79
N ARG A 112 7.50 15.55 -18.57
CA ARG A 112 6.80 14.53 -17.76
C ARG A 112 5.94 15.11 -16.64
N LEU A 113 5.91 16.42 -16.46
CA LEU A 113 5.11 17.06 -15.40
C LEU A 113 3.60 16.92 -15.61
N ASN A 114 3.17 16.68 -16.83
CA ASN A 114 1.77 16.51 -17.21
C ASN A 114 1.38 15.04 -17.44
N ASP A 115 2.28 14.08 -17.17
CA ASP A 115 1.98 12.67 -17.32
C ASP A 115 0.83 12.25 -16.39
N VAL A 116 -0.06 11.42 -16.92
CA VAL A 116 -1.21 10.89 -16.16
C VAL A 116 -0.72 9.80 -15.21
N LEU A 117 -1.11 9.89 -13.94
CA LEU A 117 -0.79 8.86 -12.97
C LEU A 117 -1.73 7.66 -13.14
N TRP A 118 -1.16 6.54 -13.61
CA TRP A 118 -1.88 5.28 -13.70
C TRP A 118 -1.97 4.58 -12.34
N ASP A 119 -3.17 4.17 -11.99
CA ASP A 119 -3.40 3.24 -10.91
C ASP A 119 -3.30 1.78 -11.40
N LYS A 120 -3.54 0.83 -10.48
CA LYS A 120 -3.52 -0.60 -10.83
C LYS A 120 -4.57 -0.97 -11.90
N ASN A 121 -5.71 -0.29 -11.94
CA ASN A 121 -6.77 -0.58 -12.91
C ASN A 121 -6.42 -0.03 -14.29
N ASP A 122 -5.79 1.15 -14.34
CA ASP A 122 -5.30 1.74 -15.60
C ASP A 122 -4.23 0.82 -16.23
N ALA A 123 -3.29 0.32 -15.41
CA ALA A 123 -2.29 -0.65 -15.83
C ALA A 123 -2.91 -1.95 -16.33
N LEU A 124 -3.88 -2.48 -15.59
CA LEU A 124 -4.62 -3.70 -15.96
C LEU A 124 -5.35 -3.52 -17.30
N TYR A 125 -6.04 -2.41 -17.46
CA TYR A 125 -6.77 -2.09 -18.69
C TYR A 125 -5.84 -1.99 -19.90
N TYR A 126 -4.72 -1.25 -19.74
CA TYR A 126 -3.72 -1.14 -20.80
C TYR A 126 -3.20 -2.52 -21.22
N LEU A 127 -2.79 -3.33 -20.27
CA LEU A 127 -2.20 -4.64 -20.53
C LEU A 127 -3.19 -5.64 -21.13
N ILE A 128 -4.47 -5.59 -20.73
CA ILE A 128 -5.52 -6.44 -21.31
C ILE A 128 -5.76 -6.09 -22.77
N ASN A 129 -5.92 -4.80 -23.07
CA ASN A 129 -6.19 -4.36 -24.43
C ASN A 129 -5.04 -4.65 -25.41
N HIS A 130 -3.82 -4.76 -24.90
CA HIS A 130 -2.63 -5.02 -25.68
C HIS A 130 -2.04 -6.41 -25.44
N PHE A 131 -2.81 -7.32 -24.85
CA PHE A 131 -2.26 -8.65 -24.54
C PHE A 131 -1.91 -9.45 -25.80
N ASP A 132 -2.70 -9.31 -26.86
CA ASP A 132 -2.43 -9.97 -28.15
C ASP A 132 -1.25 -9.35 -28.91
N ASP A 133 -0.89 -8.08 -28.62
CA ASP A 133 0.33 -7.45 -29.14
C ASP A 133 1.60 -8.01 -28.48
N MET A 134 1.45 -8.79 -27.40
CA MET A 134 2.52 -9.47 -26.69
C MET A 134 2.82 -10.84 -27.32
N ASP A 135 3.10 -10.87 -28.63
CA ASP A 135 3.43 -12.08 -29.39
C ASP A 135 4.68 -12.82 -28.91
N PHE A 136 5.45 -12.19 -28.01
CA PHE A 136 6.61 -12.76 -27.34
C PHE A 136 6.27 -13.73 -26.20
N ILE A 137 5.00 -13.79 -25.72
CA ILE A 137 4.60 -14.70 -24.65
C ILE A 137 4.68 -16.15 -25.15
N ARG A 138 5.59 -16.93 -24.53
CA ARG A 138 5.86 -18.33 -24.86
C ARG A 138 5.37 -19.30 -23.78
N SER A 139 5.25 -18.83 -22.55
CA SER A 139 4.76 -19.65 -21.46
C SER A 139 3.28 -19.95 -21.63
N ARG A 140 2.95 -21.24 -21.64
CA ARG A 140 1.55 -21.70 -21.72
C ARG A 140 0.73 -21.20 -20.53
N VAL A 141 1.33 -21.16 -19.35
CA VAL A 141 0.68 -20.68 -18.12
C VAL A 141 0.20 -19.25 -18.27
N PHE A 142 0.97 -18.39 -18.94
CA PHE A 142 0.61 -16.99 -19.14
C PHE A 142 -0.39 -16.78 -20.28
N SER A 143 -0.36 -17.61 -21.31
CA SER A 143 -1.27 -17.47 -22.46
C SER A 143 -2.67 -18.03 -22.21
N GLU A 144 -2.84 -18.99 -21.29
CA GLU A 144 -4.13 -19.63 -21.03
C GLU A 144 -5.18 -18.71 -20.38
N ASN A 145 -4.75 -17.78 -19.51
CA ASN A 145 -5.66 -16.84 -18.84
C ASN A 145 -5.01 -15.44 -18.71
N PRO A 146 -5.17 -14.59 -19.74
CA PRO A 146 -4.56 -13.25 -19.78
C PRO A 146 -4.89 -12.38 -18.56
N MET A 147 -6.14 -12.34 -18.14
CA MET A 147 -6.56 -11.52 -16.99
C MET A 147 -5.82 -11.92 -15.72
N ARG A 148 -5.81 -13.22 -15.43
CA ARG A 148 -5.12 -13.75 -14.24
C ARG A 148 -3.61 -13.52 -14.33
N THR A 149 -3.03 -13.73 -15.51
CA THR A 149 -1.60 -13.49 -15.75
C THR A 149 -1.20 -12.05 -15.45
N ILE A 150 -1.99 -11.10 -15.93
CA ILE A 150 -1.72 -9.68 -15.67
C ILE A 150 -1.88 -9.35 -14.18
N GLN A 151 -2.96 -9.79 -13.55
CA GLN A 151 -3.26 -9.46 -12.16
C GLN A 151 -2.33 -10.12 -11.14
N ASP A 152 -2.03 -11.41 -11.35
CA ASP A 152 -1.32 -12.23 -10.36
C ASP A 152 0.18 -12.35 -10.65
N SER A 153 0.62 -12.00 -11.88
CA SER A 153 2.03 -12.15 -12.29
C SER A 153 2.65 -10.86 -12.79
N PHE A 154 2.10 -10.21 -13.83
CA PHE A 154 2.74 -9.06 -14.47
C PHE A 154 2.79 -7.83 -13.56
N ILE A 155 1.64 -7.37 -13.07
CA ILE A 155 1.56 -6.17 -12.21
C ILE A 155 2.37 -6.35 -10.91
N PRO A 156 2.28 -7.48 -10.18
CA PRO A 156 3.14 -7.72 -9.03
C PRO A 156 4.63 -7.74 -9.37
N PHE A 157 5.02 -8.34 -10.50
CA PHE A 157 6.42 -8.34 -10.94
C PHE A 157 6.92 -6.93 -11.26
N PHE A 158 6.13 -6.11 -11.96
CA PHE A 158 6.49 -4.72 -12.27
C PHE A 158 6.72 -3.88 -11.01
N GLY A 159 5.85 -4.05 -10.01
CA GLY A 159 6.03 -3.44 -8.70
C GLY A 159 7.35 -3.86 -8.06
N ARG A 160 7.67 -5.16 -8.05
CA ARG A 160 8.92 -5.67 -7.48
C ARG A 160 10.16 -5.15 -8.22
N VAL A 161 10.12 -5.02 -9.54
CA VAL A 161 11.23 -4.45 -10.31
C VAL A 161 11.52 -3.01 -9.88
N SER A 162 10.48 -2.21 -9.64
CA SER A 162 10.60 -0.84 -9.14
C SER A 162 11.09 -0.78 -7.70
N ASP A 163 10.52 -1.62 -6.82
CA ASP A 163 10.89 -1.71 -5.40
C ASP A 163 12.37 -2.08 -5.18
N GLU A 164 12.94 -2.88 -6.07
CA GLU A 164 14.34 -3.34 -6.02
C GLU A 164 15.28 -2.51 -6.92
N LEU A 165 14.80 -1.44 -7.56
CA LEU A 165 15.56 -0.63 -8.53
C LEU A 165 16.25 -1.47 -9.60
N LEU A 166 15.58 -2.48 -10.12
CA LEU A 166 16.13 -3.35 -11.15
C LEU A 166 15.99 -2.69 -12.53
N SER A 167 17.10 -2.60 -13.26
CA SER A 167 17.06 -2.16 -14.65
C SER A 167 16.78 -3.34 -15.59
N LEU A 168 16.12 -3.07 -16.73
CA LEU A 168 15.90 -4.06 -17.79
C LEU A 168 17.21 -4.78 -18.19
N ASN A 169 18.29 -4.04 -18.41
CA ASN A 169 19.59 -4.62 -18.77
C ASN A 169 20.12 -5.61 -17.71
N LYS A 170 19.86 -5.37 -16.42
CA LYS A 170 20.25 -6.31 -15.36
C LYS A 170 19.38 -7.56 -15.37
N LEU A 171 18.06 -7.39 -15.62
CA LEU A 171 17.13 -8.50 -15.72
C LEU A 171 17.47 -9.40 -16.92
N GLU A 172 17.66 -8.81 -18.10
CA GLU A 172 18.05 -9.51 -19.33
C GLU A 172 19.36 -10.29 -19.15
N LYS A 173 20.39 -9.66 -18.55
CA LYS A 173 21.66 -10.35 -18.25
C LYS A 173 21.45 -11.54 -17.30
N LYS A 174 20.61 -11.40 -16.27
CA LYS A 174 20.32 -12.51 -15.35
C LYS A 174 19.60 -13.66 -16.05
N ILE A 175 18.64 -13.35 -16.92
CA ILE A 175 17.89 -14.37 -17.66
C ILE A 175 18.77 -15.07 -18.69
N ASN A 176 19.63 -14.34 -19.39
CA ASN A 176 20.56 -14.94 -20.37
C ASN A 176 21.61 -15.84 -19.71
N ASN A 177 21.91 -15.61 -18.43
CA ASN A 177 22.79 -16.44 -17.62
C ASN A 177 22.01 -17.39 -16.69
N PHE A 178 20.72 -17.61 -16.97
CA PHE A 178 19.90 -18.50 -16.17
C PHE A 178 20.41 -19.94 -16.31
N ASP A 179 20.80 -20.50 -15.19
CA ASP A 179 21.15 -21.90 -15.05
C ASP A 179 19.92 -22.63 -14.51
N ASP A 180 19.37 -23.57 -15.27
CA ASP A 180 18.22 -24.39 -14.90
C ASP A 180 18.56 -25.53 -13.94
N SER A 181 19.81 -25.56 -13.43
CA SER A 181 20.19 -26.49 -12.39
C SER A 181 19.34 -26.30 -11.13
N GLN A 182 18.98 -27.41 -10.49
CA GLN A 182 18.20 -27.43 -9.26
C GLN A 182 18.84 -26.57 -8.16
N ASP A 183 20.17 -26.60 -8.06
CA ASP A 183 20.91 -25.84 -7.04
C ASP A 183 20.79 -24.32 -7.28
N TRP A 184 20.86 -23.88 -8.53
CA TRP A 184 20.68 -22.46 -8.86
C TRP A 184 19.26 -21.99 -8.52
N ILE A 185 18.24 -22.78 -8.87
CA ILE A 185 16.82 -22.48 -8.58
C ILE A 185 16.61 -22.41 -7.07
N ASN A 186 17.08 -23.39 -6.30
CA ASN A 186 16.94 -23.41 -4.85
C ASN A 186 17.62 -22.21 -4.17
N ASN A 187 18.77 -21.78 -4.69
CA ASN A 187 19.52 -20.65 -4.13
C ASN A 187 18.92 -19.29 -4.47
N ASN A 188 18.28 -19.16 -5.63
CA ASN A 188 17.76 -17.87 -6.11
C ASN A 188 16.25 -17.71 -5.89
N PHE A 189 15.52 -18.81 -5.71
CA PHE A 189 14.07 -18.84 -5.50
C PHE A 189 13.69 -19.78 -4.35
N PRO A 190 14.15 -19.51 -3.12
CA PRO A 190 13.84 -20.35 -1.98
C PRO A 190 12.32 -20.39 -1.73
N GLY A 191 11.74 -21.57 -1.78
CA GLY A 191 10.29 -21.78 -1.59
C GLY A 191 9.53 -22.21 -2.84
N ILE A 192 10.16 -22.28 -4.00
CA ILE A 192 9.61 -22.99 -5.15
C ILE A 192 9.90 -24.49 -4.97
N HIS A 193 8.86 -25.26 -4.65
CA HIS A 193 8.98 -26.72 -4.57
C HIS A 193 8.92 -27.32 -5.98
N PRO A 194 9.89 -28.18 -6.36
CA PRO A 194 9.98 -28.82 -7.67
C PRO A 194 8.73 -29.60 -8.09
N ASP A 195 8.02 -30.16 -7.13
CA ASP A 195 6.89 -31.06 -7.39
C ASP A 195 5.62 -30.37 -7.91
N ASN A 196 5.54 -29.03 -7.83
CA ASN A 196 4.35 -28.27 -8.22
C ASN A 196 4.51 -27.43 -9.50
N THR A 197 5.71 -27.34 -10.06
CA THR A 197 5.97 -26.58 -11.29
C THR A 197 6.70 -27.48 -12.28
N LYS A 198 6.26 -27.47 -13.55
CA LYS A 198 7.06 -28.00 -14.63
C LYS A 198 8.24 -27.03 -14.80
N PHE A 199 9.39 -27.35 -14.24
CA PHE A 199 10.62 -26.54 -14.23
C PHE A 199 11.03 -26.08 -15.63
N ASP A 200 10.69 -26.84 -16.66
CA ASP A 200 10.99 -26.55 -18.07
C ASP A 200 10.40 -25.22 -18.56
N ASP A 201 9.41 -24.66 -17.86
CA ASP A 201 8.73 -23.42 -18.26
C ASP A 201 9.22 -22.16 -17.48
N ILE A 202 10.01 -22.30 -16.41
CA ILE A 202 10.48 -21.15 -15.61
C ILE A 202 11.30 -20.16 -16.41
N PRO A 203 12.31 -20.56 -17.22
CA PRO A 203 13.06 -19.62 -18.07
C PRO A 203 12.16 -18.87 -19.04
N SER A 204 11.16 -19.55 -19.60
CA SER A 204 10.18 -18.97 -20.50
C SER A 204 9.33 -17.93 -19.78
N GLN A 205 8.79 -18.25 -18.59
CA GLN A 205 8.03 -17.32 -17.77
C GLN A 205 8.83 -16.08 -17.38
N LEU A 206 10.09 -16.25 -16.98
CA LEU A 206 10.96 -15.11 -16.65
C LEU A 206 11.22 -14.20 -17.85
N ARG A 207 11.43 -14.76 -19.04
CA ARG A 207 11.60 -13.97 -20.28
C ARG A 207 10.31 -13.22 -20.61
N ASP A 208 9.17 -13.88 -20.53
CA ASP A 208 7.86 -13.27 -20.77
C ASP A 208 7.59 -12.12 -19.80
N LEU A 209 7.92 -12.28 -18.51
CA LEU A 209 7.79 -11.22 -17.49
C LEU A 209 8.65 -9.99 -17.82
N VAL A 210 9.89 -10.19 -18.24
CA VAL A 210 10.79 -9.07 -18.58
C VAL A 210 10.36 -8.39 -19.87
N ASN A 211 9.94 -9.16 -20.88
CA ASN A 211 9.41 -8.60 -22.12
C ASN A 211 8.11 -7.83 -21.88
N ALA A 212 7.21 -8.37 -21.05
CA ALA A 212 5.99 -7.68 -20.65
C ALA A 212 6.27 -6.38 -19.89
N TYR A 213 7.28 -6.37 -19.02
CA TYR A 213 7.71 -5.14 -18.34
C TYR A 213 8.28 -4.10 -19.32
N SER A 214 9.09 -4.54 -20.28
CA SER A 214 9.61 -3.66 -21.35
C SER A 214 8.48 -3.07 -22.19
N PHE A 215 7.52 -3.90 -22.57
CA PHE A 215 6.31 -3.49 -23.30
C PHE A 215 5.49 -2.47 -22.50
N TYR A 216 5.23 -2.75 -21.23
CA TYR A 216 4.49 -1.87 -20.33
C TYR A 216 5.18 -0.50 -20.14
N LYS A 217 6.51 -0.49 -19.95
CA LYS A 217 7.28 0.75 -19.84
C LYS A 217 7.16 1.62 -21.10
N LYS A 218 7.30 0.98 -22.29
CA LYS A 218 7.13 1.68 -23.56
C LYS A 218 5.72 2.25 -23.69
N GLY A 219 4.71 1.46 -23.38
CA GLY A 219 3.32 1.90 -23.44
C GLY A 219 3.02 3.09 -22.54
N LYS A 220 3.57 3.13 -21.31
CA LYS A 220 3.44 4.31 -20.44
C LYS A 220 4.05 5.56 -21.08
N VAL A 221 5.22 5.45 -21.71
CA VAL A 221 5.83 6.59 -22.43
C VAL A 221 4.95 7.06 -23.58
N ASP A 222 4.47 6.13 -24.40
CA ASP A 222 3.61 6.43 -25.56
C ASP A 222 2.27 7.08 -25.16
N GLN A 223 1.76 6.74 -23.97
CA GLN A 223 0.52 7.28 -23.39
C GLN A 223 0.74 8.49 -22.47
N GLN A 224 1.95 9.01 -22.35
CA GLN A 224 2.31 10.07 -21.39
C GLN A 224 1.83 9.77 -19.98
N ALA A 225 2.14 8.56 -19.50
CA ALA A 225 1.70 8.05 -18.22
C ALA A 225 2.88 7.66 -17.31
N LEU A 226 2.63 7.74 -16.00
CA LEU A 226 3.51 7.28 -14.93
C LEU A 226 2.71 6.39 -13.97
N ASP A 227 3.35 5.44 -13.34
CA ASP A 227 2.79 4.76 -12.19
C ASP A 227 3.54 5.10 -10.88
N PHE A 228 3.07 4.55 -9.76
CA PHE A 228 3.71 4.77 -8.46
C PHE A 228 5.16 4.28 -8.40
N GLY A 229 5.47 3.20 -9.13
CA GLY A 229 6.83 2.69 -9.24
C GLY A 229 7.75 3.65 -9.98
N ASP A 230 7.26 4.26 -11.07
CA ASP A 230 8.03 5.26 -11.82
C ASP A 230 8.36 6.49 -10.99
N MET A 231 7.48 6.91 -10.09
CA MET A 231 7.78 8.03 -9.18
C MET A 231 8.94 7.72 -8.25
N ILE A 232 8.99 6.52 -7.69
CA ILE A 232 10.09 6.09 -6.81
C ILE A 232 11.39 5.96 -7.59
N VAL A 233 11.36 5.23 -8.72
CA VAL A 233 12.54 5.00 -9.58
C VAL A 233 13.05 6.33 -10.13
N GLY A 234 12.15 7.18 -10.66
CA GLY A 234 12.52 8.49 -11.19
C GLY A 234 13.12 9.41 -10.14
N CYS A 235 12.57 9.44 -8.94
CA CYS A 235 13.15 10.19 -7.81
C CYS A 235 14.56 9.68 -7.46
N TYR A 236 14.74 8.35 -7.38
CA TYR A 236 16.05 7.76 -7.15
C TYR A 236 17.05 8.13 -8.24
N GLU A 237 16.69 7.95 -9.52
CA GLU A 237 17.56 8.25 -10.67
C GLU A 237 17.91 9.75 -10.72
N LEU A 238 16.93 10.62 -10.49
CA LEU A 238 17.13 12.08 -10.45
C LEU A 238 18.16 12.49 -9.39
N LEU A 239 18.01 11.95 -8.18
CA LEU A 239 18.92 12.24 -7.06
C LEU A 239 20.29 11.60 -7.25
N ASN A 240 20.35 10.38 -7.78
CA ASN A 240 21.60 9.64 -7.96
C ASN A 240 22.46 10.21 -9.11
N ASN A 241 21.83 10.71 -10.17
CA ASN A 241 22.51 11.15 -11.37
C ASN A 241 22.72 12.67 -11.43
N ASN A 242 22.11 13.44 -10.50
CA ASN A 242 22.21 14.90 -10.50
C ASN A 242 22.66 15.45 -9.15
N GLU A 243 23.98 15.64 -9.02
CA GLU A 243 24.58 16.10 -7.76
C GLU A 243 24.08 17.50 -7.34
N SER A 244 23.75 18.38 -8.29
CA SER A 244 23.26 19.72 -7.97
C SER A 244 21.88 19.68 -7.31
N ILE A 245 20.99 18.80 -7.79
CA ILE A 245 19.68 18.57 -7.21
C ILE A 245 19.84 17.89 -5.85
N LEU A 246 20.66 16.85 -5.77
CA LEU A 246 20.93 16.15 -4.51
C LEU A 246 21.44 17.11 -3.43
N LYS A 247 22.35 18.03 -3.74
CA LYS A 247 22.83 19.08 -2.82
C LYS A 247 21.70 20.00 -2.35
N LYS A 248 20.76 20.38 -3.23
CA LYS A 248 19.59 21.19 -2.85
C LYS A 248 18.69 20.43 -1.88
N VAL A 249 18.38 19.18 -2.17
CA VAL A 249 17.53 18.30 -1.32
C VAL A 249 18.20 18.07 0.04
N ARG A 250 19.50 17.78 0.09
CA ARG A 250 20.27 17.64 1.34
C ARG A 250 20.30 18.92 2.18
N LYS A 251 20.32 20.09 1.53
CA LYS A 251 20.26 21.39 2.22
C LYS A 251 18.90 21.66 2.83
N GLU A 252 17.84 21.21 2.14
CA GLU A 252 16.46 21.37 2.58
C GLU A 252 16.12 20.38 3.70
N PHE A 253 16.43 19.11 3.54
CA PHE A 253 16.08 18.05 4.49
C PHE A 253 17.30 17.55 5.25
N LYS A 254 17.64 18.28 6.34
CA LYS A 254 18.79 17.97 7.19
C LYS A 254 18.47 16.96 8.30
N HIS A 255 17.21 16.95 8.74
CA HIS A 255 16.73 16.14 9.86
C HIS A 255 15.63 15.22 9.38
N ILE A 256 15.89 13.92 9.38
CA ILE A 256 15.00 12.91 8.81
C ILE A 256 14.48 12.02 9.93
N PHE A 257 13.17 11.85 9.93
CA PHE A 257 12.45 10.97 10.83
C PHE A 257 11.64 9.99 10.02
N ILE A 258 11.71 8.69 10.34
CA ILE A 258 11.00 7.63 9.61
C ILE A 258 10.28 6.75 10.61
N ASP A 259 8.95 6.67 10.46
CA ASP A 259 8.12 5.74 11.21
C ASP A 259 7.96 4.42 10.44
N GLU A 260 7.75 3.32 11.15
CA GLU A 260 7.59 1.95 10.63
C GLU A 260 8.71 1.56 9.63
N TYR A 261 9.95 1.82 10.02
CA TYR A 261 11.13 1.64 9.15
C TYR A 261 11.32 0.22 8.61
N GLN A 262 10.82 -0.80 9.31
CA GLN A 262 10.85 -2.19 8.86
C GLN A 262 10.03 -2.43 7.57
N ASP A 263 9.06 -1.55 7.25
CA ASP A 263 8.18 -1.72 6.11
C ASP A 263 8.74 -1.10 4.81
N ASN A 264 9.89 -0.42 4.87
CA ASN A 264 10.53 0.15 3.70
C ASN A 264 11.04 -0.94 2.74
N ASN A 265 10.88 -0.71 1.43
CA ASN A 265 11.52 -1.50 0.40
C ASN A 265 12.97 -1.02 0.12
N TYR A 266 13.68 -1.73 -0.74
CA TYR A 266 15.05 -1.40 -1.09
C TYR A 266 15.20 0.00 -1.72
N ALA A 267 14.30 0.38 -2.64
CA ALA A 267 14.34 1.67 -3.33
C ALA A 267 14.21 2.84 -2.36
N LEU A 268 13.25 2.75 -1.43
CA LEU A 268 13.02 3.77 -0.41
C LEU A 268 14.25 3.97 0.48
N ASN A 269 14.88 2.88 0.92
CA ASN A 269 16.11 2.95 1.70
C ASN A 269 17.27 3.54 0.90
N LYS A 270 17.36 3.26 -0.41
CA LYS A 270 18.38 3.89 -1.27
C LYS A 270 18.17 5.39 -1.38
N ILE A 271 16.92 5.86 -1.54
CA ILE A 271 16.61 7.30 -1.55
C ILE A 271 17.01 7.96 -0.24
N VAL A 272 16.62 7.38 0.91
CA VAL A 272 17.02 7.88 2.23
C VAL A 272 18.55 7.98 2.33
N ASN A 273 19.26 6.94 1.90
CA ASN A 273 20.72 6.91 1.95
C ASN A 273 21.38 7.95 1.04
N LEU A 274 20.78 8.30 -0.10
CA LEU A 274 21.28 9.37 -0.96
C LEU A 274 21.14 10.74 -0.31
N ILE A 275 20.01 11.01 0.34
CA ILE A 275 19.77 12.33 0.95
C ILE A 275 20.55 12.54 2.26
N MET A 276 21.07 11.47 2.90
CA MET A 276 21.91 11.58 4.09
C MET A 276 23.29 12.19 3.76
N THR A 277 23.80 12.99 4.71
CA THR A 277 25.14 13.58 4.70
C THR A 277 26.13 12.74 5.51
N GLU A 278 27.39 13.15 5.57
CA GLU A 278 28.41 12.49 6.41
C GLU A 278 28.12 12.57 7.91
N ASN A 279 27.47 13.66 8.34
CA ASN A 279 27.02 13.86 9.73
C ASN A 279 25.47 13.80 9.75
N PRO A 280 24.86 12.63 9.65
CA PRO A 280 23.44 12.50 9.46
C PRO A 280 22.67 12.75 10.76
N SER A 281 21.60 13.53 10.67
CA SER A 281 20.57 13.61 11.71
C SER A 281 19.37 12.80 11.25
N ILE A 282 19.37 11.51 11.59
CA ILE A 282 18.32 10.58 11.22
C ILE A 282 17.83 9.81 12.45
N THR A 283 16.52 9.74 12.60
CA THR A 283 15.86 8.88 13.58
C THR A 283 14.93 7.93 12.87
N VAL A 284 15.12 6.64 13.08
CA VAL A 284 14.21 5.60 12.56
C VAL A 284 13.53 4.89 13.73
N VAL A 285 12.25 4.59 13.55
CA VAL A 285 11.46 3.82 14.52
C VAL A 285 10.93 2.61 13.80
N GLY A 286 11.08 1.44 14.38
CA GLY A 286 10.62 0.20 13.77
C GLY A 286 10.65 -1.00 14.69
N ASP A 287 10.16 -2.11 14.16
CA ASP A 287 10.12 -3.39 14.81
C ASP A 287 10.20 -4.52 13.78
N GLU A 288 11.31 -5.23 13.71
CA GLU A 288 11.46 -6.38 12.80
C GLU A 288 10.43 -7.49 13.06
N ASP A 289 9.95 -7.62 14.30
CA ASP A 289 8.90 -8.58 14.64
C ASP A 289 7.53 -8.21 14.03
N GLN A 290 7.37 -6.97 13.54
CA GLN A 290 6.18 -6.46 12.86
C GLN A 290 6.35 -6.34 11.34
N CYS A 291 7.43 -6.85 10.75
CA CYS A 291 7.66 -6.84 9.31
C CYS A 291 6.72 -7.85 8.61
N ILE A 292 5.49 -7.43 8.34
CA ILE A 292 4.44 -8.26 7.70
C ILE A 292 4.15 -7.86 6.25
N TYR A 293 4.86 -6.88 5.69
CA TYR A 293 4.69 -6.38 4.32
C TYR A 293 5.77 -6.85 3.34
N SER A 294 6.41 -8.00 3.60
CA SER A 294 7.41 -8.58 2.68
C SER A 294 6.85 -8.82 1.26
N PHE A 295 5.55 -9.13 1.14
CA PHE A 295 4.87 -9.24 -0.15
C PHE A 295 4.76 -7.90 -0.91
N ARG A 296 4.96 -6.75 -0.24
CA ARG A 296 5.08 -5.40 -0.81
C ARG A 296 6.53 -4.93 -0.93
N GLY A 297 7.50 -5.82 -0.85
CA GLY A 297 8.91 -5.47 -0.96
C GLY A 297 9.58 -5.01 0.33
N ALA A 298 8.88 -5.02 1.49
CA ALA A 298 9.52 -4.73 2.76
C ALA A 298 10.70 -5.68 3.01
N ASN A 299 11.83 -5.09 3.41
CA ASN A 299 13.05 -5.85 3.63
C ASN A 299 13.26 -6.07 5.14
N TYR A 300 13.21 -7.33 5.55
CA TYR A 300 13.45 -7.74 6.94
C TYR A 300 14.80 -7.23 7.50
N TYR A 301 15.79 -7.06 6.63
CA TYR A 301 17.14 -6.62 7.03
C TYR A 301 17.28 -5.10 7.22
N ASN A 302 16.24 -4.30 7.03
CA ASN A 302 16.31 -2.83 7.15
C ASN A 302 16.92 -2.37 8.47
N ILE A 303 16.51 -2.98 9.58
CA ILE A 303 16.99 -2.65 10.93
C ILE A 303 18.47 -3.03 11.07
N SER A 304 18.85 -4.23 10.65
CA SER A 304 20.25 -4.67 10.70
C SER A 304 21.15 -3.87 9.76
N ASP A 305 20.66 -3.47 8.60
CA ASP A 305 21.41 -2.62 7.65
C ASP A 305 21.65 -1.21 8.21
N PHE A 306 20.62 -0.62 8.83
CA PHE A 306 20.77 0.67 9.53
C PHE A 306 21.80 0.57 10.65
N ARG A 307 21.69 -0.44 11.50
CA ARG A 307 22.65 -0.72 12.58
C ARG A 307 24.08 -0.85 12.04
N ASN A 308 24.28 -1.68 11.02
CA ASN A 308 25.60 -1.90 10.41
C ASN A 308 26.18 -0.62 9.79
N ARG A 309 25.34 0.23 9.22
CA ARG A 309 25.76 1.51 8.64
C ARG A 309 26.24 2.50 9.67
N TYR A 310 25.56 2.60 10.82
CA TYR A 310 25.80 3.69 11.78
C TYR A 310 26.48 3.26 13.08
N LYS A 311 26.68 1.95 13.33
CA LYS A 311 27.31 1.46 14.58
C LYS A 311 28.70 2.04 14.87
N SER A 312 29.44 2.49 13.86
CA SER A 312 30.74 3.14 14.02
C SER A 312 30.65 4.66 14.22
N HIS A 313 29.47 5.26 14.08
CA HIS A 313 29.30 6.69 14.29
C HIS A 313 29.29 7.00 15.78
N SER A 314 30.14 7.97 16.22
CA SER A 314 30.41 8.25 17.64
C SER A 314 29.18 8.63 18.47
N LYS A 315 28.11 9.10 17.82
CA LYS A 315 26.86 9.53 18.47
C LYS A 315 25.68 8.63 18.07
N TYR A 316 25.92 7.46 17.49
CA TYR A 316 24.86 6.50 17.24
C TYR A 316 24.31 5.94 18.54
N ALA A 317 23.01 5.83 18.62
CA ALA A 317 22.35 5.10 19.70
C ALA A 317 21.27 4.16 19.16
N GLU A 318 21.03 3.11 19.91
CA GLU A 318 19.94 2.16 19.71
C GLU A 318 19.19 2.02 21.03
N ILE A 319 17.90 2.38 21.01
CA ILE A 319 17.07 2.42 22.21
C ILE A 319 15.86 1.51 22.00
N THR A 320 15.66 0.55 22.92
CA THR A 320 14.53 -0.38 22.86
C THR A 320 13.40 0.08 23.78
N LEU A 321 12.19 0.23 23.23
CA LEU A 321 10.98 0.51 23.99
C LEU A 321 10.28 -0.82 24.28
N SER A 322 10.14 -1.19 25.54
CA SER A 322 9.55 -2.46 25.99
C SER A 322 8.27 -2.28 26.84
N GLU A 323 8.00 -1.08 27.33
CA GLU A 323 6.79 -0.82 28.12
C GLU A 323 5.57 -0.67 27.22
N ASN A 324 4.66 -1.65 27.30
CA ASN A 324 3.42 -1.68 26.54
C ASN A 324 2.28 -1.11 27.37
N ARG A 325 1.67 -0.01 26.91
CA ARG A 325 0.52 0.66 27.57
C ARG A 325 -0.83 0.30 26.93
N ARG A 326 -0.84 -0.62 25.95
CA ARG A 326 -2.05 -1.03 25.21
C ARG A 326 -2.68 -2.29 25.77
N SER A 327 -1.89 -3.34 25.87
CA SER A 327 -2.35 -4.71 26.13
C SER A 327 -2.23 -5.10 27.60
N THR A 328 -3.00 -6.09 28.03
CA THR A 328 -2.83 -6.71 29.36
C THR A 328 -1.60 -7.61 29.40
N GLN A 329 -1.06 -7.86 30.59
CA GLN A 329 0.13 -8.70 30.75
C GLN A 329 -0.07 -10.13 30.19
N GLN A 330 -1.27 -10.69 30.34
CA GLN A 330 -1.59 -12.03 29.81
C GLN A 330 -1.49 -12.11 28.27
N ILE A 331 -1.86 -11.04 27.57
CA ILE A 331 -1.69 -10.94 26.11
C ILE A 331 -0.21 -10.82 25.76
N LEU A 332 0.54 -10.00 26.52
CA LEU A 332 1.97 -9.81 26.31
C LEU A 332 2.78 -11.08 26.56
N ASP A 333 2.41 -11.86 27.57
CA ASP A 333 3.08 -13.13 27.89
C ASP A 333 3.00 -14.11 26.70
N ILE A 334 1.81 -14.28 26.12
CA ILE A 334 1.62 -15.15 24.93
C ILE A 334 2.33 -14.58 23.71
N ALA A 335 2.26 -13.25 23.50
CA ALA A 335 2.95 -12.62 22.39
C ALA A 335 4.48 -12.78 22.49
N ASN A 336 5.05 -12.60 23.68
CA ASN A 336 6.47 -12.80 23.94
C ASN A 336 6.89 -14.27 23.71
N ASP A 337 6.08 -15.21 24.21
CA ASP A 337 6.35 -16.65 24.05
C ASP A 337 6.31 -17.03 22.56
N SER A 338 5.26 -16.62 21.84
CA SER A 338 5.12 -16.89 20.40
C SER A 338 6.29 -16.34 19.59
N ILE A 339 6.64 -15.06 19.78
CA ILE A 339 7.67 -14.39 18.97
C ILE A 339 9.09 -14.86 19.32
N SER A 340 9.30 -15.42 20.51
CA SER A 340 10.60 -15.96 20.92
C SER A 340 11.10 -17.10 20.03
N ASN A 341 10.19 -17.78 19.33
CA ASN A 341 10.50 -18.85 18.38
C ASN A 341 11.09 -18.36 17.04
N ASN A 342 11.00 -17.06 16.76
CA ASN A 342 11.56 -16.51 15.52
C ASN A 342 13.08 -16.31 15.66
N PRO A 343 13.89 -16.86 14.72
CA PRO A 343 15.33 -16.64 14.72
C PRO A 343 15.68 -15.20 14.25
N ASN A 344 16.92 -14.79 14.51
CA ASN A 344 17.55 -13.58 13.94
C ASN A 344 16.84 -12.25 14.28
N ARG A 345 16.15 -12.15 15.41
CA ARG A 345 15.50 -10.94 15.90
C ARG A 345 16.32 -10.21 16.95
N THR A 346 16.08 -8.91 17.13
CA THR A 346 16.59 -8.17 18.29
C THR A 346 15.80 -8.60 19.53
N PRO A 347 16.42 -9.19 20.54
CA PRO A 347 15.72 -9.65 21.73
C PRO A 347 15.04 -8.48 22.45
N LYS A 348 13.73 -8.60 22.68
CA LYS A 348 12.95 -7.68 23.51
C LYS A 348 11.80 -8.44 24.15
N ILE A 349 11.43 -8.02 25.35
CA ILE A 349 10.31 -8.58 26.11
C ILE A 349 9.37 -7.41 26.40
N LEU A 350 8.15 -7.50 25.91
CA LEU A 350 7.12 -6.51 26.16
C LEU A 350 6.48 -6.76 27.53
N ARG A 351 6.31 -5.70 28.30
CA ARG A 351 5.68 -5.76 29.63
C ARG A 351 4.82 -4.54 29.91
N CYS A 352 3.82 -4.67 30.74
CA CYS A 352 3.12 -3.52 31.28
C CYS A 352 4.09 -2.65 32.08
N PRO A 353 3.89 -1.30 32.12
CA PRO A 353 4.59 -0.45 33.08
C PRO A 353 4.33 -0.90 34.51
N GLU A 354 5.31 -0.77 35.38
CA GLU A 354 5.19 -1.17 36.80
C GLU A 354 4.08 -0.40 37.55
N ASP A 355 3.86 0.85 37.14
CA ASP A 355 2.84 1.76 37.70
C ASP A 355 1.45 1.60 37.06
N ASP A 356 1.31 0.80 35.99
CA ASP A 356 0.04 0.58 35.27
C ASP A 356 -0.04 -0.88 34.76
N ILE A 357 -0.01 -1.84 35.68
CA ILE A 357 -0.14 -3.25 35.33
C ILE A 357 -1.58 -3.57 34.97
N LYS A 358 -1.84 -3.70 33.67
CA LYS A 358 -3.15 -4.12 33.16
C LYS A 358 -3.29 -5.63 33.25
N THR A 359 -4.31 -6.07 33.96
CA THR A 359 -4.69 -7.49 34.05
C THR A 359 -5.98 -7.73 33.29
N GLY A 360 -6.13 -8.91 32.71
CA GLY A 360 -7.29 -9.28 31.93
C GLY A 360 -7.53 -10.77 31.89
N ILE A 361 -8.45 -11.19 31.05
CA ILE A 361 -8.75 -12.60 30.80
C ILE A 361 -7.58 -13.25 30.08
N LYS A 362 -7.25 -14.49 30.42
CA LYS A 362 -6.26 -15.27 29.65
C LYS A 362 -6.77 -15.47 28.24
N PRO A 363 -5.92 -15.26 27.21
CA PRO A 363 -6.25 -15.62 25.86
C PRO A 363 -6.70 -17.08 25.74
N LEU A 364 -7.74 -17.31 24.95
CA LEU A 364 -8.29 -18.65 24.74
C LEU A 364 -7.82 -19.20 23.39
N TRP A 365 -7.44 -20.45 23.37
CA TRP A 365 -7.19 -21.21 22.14
C TRP A 365 -8.41 -22.08 21.84
N ILE A 366 -9.04 -21.86 20.67
CA ILE A 366 -10.19 -22.65 20.23
C ILE A 366 -9.80 -23.37 18.95
N GLN A 367 -9.81 -24.70 18.98
CA GLN A 367 -9.63 -25.53 17.81
C GLN A 367 -10.99 -25.85 17.19
N ALA A 368 -11.19 -25.49 15.93
CA ALA A 368 -12.42 -25.74 15.20
C ALA A 368 -12.14 -25.84 13.70
N THR A 369 -13.01 -26.54 12.99
CA THR A 369 -13.01 -26.49 11.53
C THR A 369 -13.42 -25.10 11.02
N LYS A 370 -13.14 -24.80 9.75
CA LYS A 370 -13.52 -23.52 9.13
C LYS A 370 -15.04 -23.28 9.22
N GLN A 371 -15.83 -24.31 8.97
CA GLN A 371 -17.30 -24.23 9.03
C GLN A 371 -17.77 -23.97 10.47
N GLU A 372 -17.30 -24.74 11.44
CA GLU A 372 -17.62 -24.52 12.86
C GLU A 372 -17.24 -23.14 13.37
N THR A 373 -16.13 -22.57 12.86
CA THR A 373 -15.71 -21.22 13.22
C THR A 373 -16.76 -20.21 12.77
N PHE A 374 -17.24 -20.30 11.53
CA PHE A 374 -18.25 -19.37 11.02
C PHE A 374 -19.61 -19.51 11.72
N GLU A 375 -19.96 -20.71 12.18
CA GLU A 375 -21.20 -20.97 12.93
C GLU A 375 -21.12 -20.49 14.39
N LYS A 376 -19.98 -20.68 15.05
CA LYS A 376 -19.80 -20.42 16.49
C LYS A 376 -19.36 -18.98 16.80
N LEU A 377 -18.66 -18.34 15.89
CA LEU A 377 -18.11 -16.99 16.12
C LEU A 377 -19.22 -15.95 16.38
N PRO A 378 -20.36 -15.91 15.63
CA PRO A 378 -21.45 -15.00 15.94
C PRO A 378 -22.03 -15.24 17.35
N THR A 379 -22.20 -16.49 17.75
CA THR A 379 -22.71 -16.85 19.08
C THR A 379 -21.79 -16.36 20.19
N LEU A 380 -20.47 -16.50 20.00
CA LEU A 380 -19.47 -15.98 20.96
C LEU A 380 -19.57 -14.46 21.08
N ILE A 381 -19.66 -13.75 19.97
CA ILE A 381 -19.78 -12.28 19.97
C ILE A 381 -21.07 -11.85 20.67
N HIS A 382 -22.21 -12.47 20.35
CA HIS A 382 -23.47 -12.18 21.06
C HIS A 382 -23.37 -12.44 22.56
N SER A 383 -22.67 -13.49 22.99
CA SER A 383 -22.46 -13.75 24.42
C SER A 383 -21.69 -12.63 25.10
N LEU A 384 -20.59 -12.14 24.48
CA LEU A 384 -19.81 -11.02 25.01
C LEU A 384 -20.64 -9.73 25.13
N ILE A 385 -21.44 -9.43 24.10
CA ILE A 385 -22.30 -8.25 24.11
C ILE A 385 -23.41 -8.35 25.15
N ASN A 386 -24.11 -9.51 25.21
CA ASN A 386 -25.23 -9.73 26.13
C ASN A 386 -24.79 -9.74 27.59
N ASN A 387 -23.57 -10.19 27.87
CA ASN A 387 -22.97 -10.15 29.21
C ASN A 387 -22.49 -8.74 29.61
N GLY A 388 -22.41 -7.81 28.65
CA GLY A 388 -21.84 -6.47 28.89
C GLY A 388 -20.31 -6.45 28.92
N ASP A 389 -19.64 -7.52 28.44
CA ASP A 389 -18.20 -7.65 28.47
C ASP A 389 -17.52 -6.79 27.38
N ALA A 390 -18.23 -6.45 26.29
CA ALA A 390 -17.71 -5.66 25.17
C ALA A 390 -18.87 -4.96 24.41
N LEU A 391 -18.54 -3.91 23.66
CA LEU A 391 -19.38 -3.34 22.61
C LEU A 391 -18.96 -3.90 21.24
N TYR A 392 -19.83 -3.85 20.24
CA TYR A 392 -19.46 -4.32 18.87
C TYR A 392 -18.19 -3.62 18.33
N GLY A 393 -18.04 -2.32 18.61
CA GLY A 393 -16.85 -1.55 18.19
C GLY A 393 -15.55 -1.93 18.91
N ASP A 394 -15.61 -2.71 20.00
CA ASP A 394 -14.43 -3.16 20.74
C ASP A 394 -13.89 -4.50 20.22
N ILE A 395 -14.61 -5.15 19.29
CA ILE A 395 -14.30 -6.50 18.80
C ILE A 395 -13.74 -6.41 17.38
N ALA A 396 -12.57 -7.02 17.17
CA ALA A 396 -12.00 -7.18 15.84
C ALA A 396 -11.80 -8.66 15.51
N VAL A 397 -12.21 -9.08 14.31
CA VAL A 397 -11.95 -10.42 13.77
C VAL A 397 -10.89 -10.32 12.70
N ILE A 398 -9.70 -10.88 12.97
CA ILE A 398 -8.55 -10.82 12.07
C ILE A 398 -8.47 -12.14 11.29
N CYS A 399 -8.45 -12.05 9.96
CA CYS A 399 -8.34 -13.18 9.05
C CYS A 399 -7.05 -13.13 8.24
N ARG A 400 -6.48 -14.31 7.92
CA ARG A 400 -5.24 -14.39 7.13
C ARG A 400 -5.43 -14.05 5.65
N GLY A 401 -6.62 -14.13 5.11
CA GLY A 401 -6.89 -13.86 3.69
C GLY A 401 -8.33 -13.42 3.44
N TRP A 402 -8.53 -12.67 2.36
CA TRP A 402 -9.80 -12.03 1.99
C TRP A 402 -10.98 -12.99 1.88
N GLY A 403 -10.79 -14.19 1.33
CA GLY A 403 -11.87 -15.18 1.27
C GLY A 403 -12.43 -15.60 2.64
N ASN A 404 -11.63 -15.51 3.71
CA ASN A 404 -12.11 -15.73 5.06
C ASN A 404 -12.79 -14.50 5.63
N VAL A 405 -12.33 -13.29 5.28
CA VAL A 405 -12.99 -12.02 5.68
C VAL A 405 -14.41 -11.97 5.15
N THR A 406 -14.60 -12.27 3.86
CA THR A 406 -15.94 -12.32 3.24
C THR A 406 -16.85 -13.34 3.94
N ALA A 407 -16.36 -14.57 4.15
CA ALA A 407 -17.15 -15.61 4.80
C ALA A 407 -17.52 -15.27 6.26
N VAL A 408 -16.61 -14.62 7.00
CA VAL A 408 -16.91 -14.10 8.34
C VAL A 408 -17.94 -12.99 8.28
N SER A 409 -17.78 -12.03 7.35
CA SER A 409 -18.74 -10.93 7.18
C SER A 409 -20.15 -11.46 6.89
N ASP A 410 -20.29 -12.43 5.98
CA ASP A 410 -21.57 -13.06 5.67
C ASP A 410 -22.18 -13.77 6.89
N ALA A 411 -21.35 -14.45 7.69
CA ALA A 411 -21.82 -15.11 8.91
C ALA A 411 -22.32 -14.09 9.95
N MET A 412 -21.63 -12.96 10.10
CA MET A 412 -22.04 -11.87 11.01
C MET A 412 -23.33 -11.21 10.54
N GLN A 413 -23.47 -10.92 9.25
CA GLN A 413 -24.68 -10.34 8.68
C GLN A 413 -25.89 -11.24 8.89
N LYS A 414 -25.75 -12.55 8.63
CA LYS A 414 -26.82 -13.55 8.89
C LYS A 414 -27.25 -13.58 10.37
N ALA A 415 -26.34 -13.29 11.27
CA ALA A 415 -26.60 -13.20 12.71
C ALA A 415 -27.02 -11.80 13.17
N ALA A 416 -27.29 -10.86 12.26
CA ALA A 416 -27.62 -9.46 12.55
C ALA A 416 -26.57 -8.72 13.42
N ILE A 417 -25.29 -9.11 13.29
CA ILE A 417 -24.17 -8.42 13.94
C ILE A 417 -23.67 -7.33 12.98
N PRO A 418 -23.63 -6.05 13.42
CA PRO A 418 -23.07 -4.99 12.59
C PRO A 418 -21.57 -5.22 12.40
N VAL A 419 -21.11 -5.14 11.15
CA VAL A 419 -19.69 -5.28 10.81
C VAL A 419 -19.20 -4.05 10.05
N ASP A 420 -18.02 -3.59 10.41
CA ASP A 420 -17.26 -2.62 9.63
C ASP A 420 -16.09 -3.38 8.96
N VAL A 421 -16.24 -3.65 7.68
CA VAL A 421 -15.24 -4.37 6.91
C VAL A 421 -14.56 -3.39 5.98
N HIS A 422 -13.35 -2.99 6.31
CA HIS A 422 -12.51 -2.17 5.42
C HIS A 422 -11.97 -3.00 4.25
N ILE A 423 -12.85 -3.69 3.53
CA ILE A 423 -12.45 -4.52 2.39
C ILE A 423 -11.96 -3.66 1.24
N GLU A 424 -12.54 -2.48 1.08
CA GLU A 424 -12.22 -1.60 -0.05
C GLU A 424 -12.35 -0.13 0.38
N LYS A 425 -11.51 0.72 -0.22
CA LYS A 425 -11.78 2.16 -0.21
C LYS A 425 -13.16 2.37 -0.82
N PHE A 426 -13.90 3.39 -0.37
CA PHE A 426 -15.25 3.71 -0.88
C PHE A 426 -15.35 3.61 -2.42
N PHE A 427 -14.34 4.10 -3.13
CA PHE A 427 -14.27 4.02 -4.59
C PHE A 427 -13.96 2.63 -5.15
N ASP A 428 -13.58 1.66 -4.31
CA ASP A 428 -13.31 0.27 -4.72
C ASP A 428 -14.54 -0.63 -4.58
N VAL A 429 -15.57 -0.17 -3.85
CA VAL A 429 -16.84 -0.90 -3.72
C VAL A 429 -17.47 -1.10 -5.10
N PRO A 430 -17.88 -2.34 -5.47
CA PRO A 430 -18.39 -2.65 -6.80
C PRO A 430 -19.51 -1.71 -7.28
N ILE A 431 -20.47 -1.40 -6.42
CA ILE A 431 -21.56 -0.48 -6.77
C ILE A 431 -21.06 0.96 -7.04
N VAL A 432 -20.07 1.42 -6.27
CA VAL A 432 -19.48 2.76 -6.47
C VAL A 432 -18.71 2.80 -7.79
N LYS A 433 -17.93 1.76 -8.09
CA LYS A 433 -17.25 1.61 -9.40
C LYS A 433 -18.24 1.58 -10.55
N ASN A 434 -19.39 0.95 -10.38
CA ASN A 434 -20.43 0.94 -11.39
C ASN A 434 -21.01 2.34 -11.61
N VAL A 435 -21.32 3.05 -10.54
CA VAL A 435 -21.80 4.44 -10.61
C VAL A 435 -20.78 5.33 -11.31
N LEU A 436 -19.51 5.24 -10.92
CA LEU A 436 -18.42 6.02 -11.54
C LEU A 436 -18.23 5.64 -13.01
N SER A 437 -18.32 4.37 -13.38
CA SER A 437 -18.21 3.94 -14.78
C SER A 437 -19.30 4.57 -15.64
N TRP A 438 -20.54 4.59 -15.19
CA TRP A 438 -21.60 5.31 -15.91
C TRP A 438 -21.33 6.82 -16.01
N GLY A 439 -20.82 7.44 -14.93
CA GLY A 439 -20.40 8.84 -14.92
C GLY A 439 -19.33 9.13 -15.97
N HIS A 440 -18.21 8.39 -15.96
CA HIS A 440 -17.13 8.51 -16.94
C HIS A 440 -17.60 8.33 -18.39
N LEU A 441 -18.47 7.34 -18.62
CA LEU A 441 -19.02 7.09 -19.95
C LEU A 441 -19.94 8.23 -20.42
N VAL A 442 -20.71 8.84 -19.53
CA VAL A 442 -21.60 9.97 -19.85
C VAL A 442 -20.81 11.21 -20.28
N ILE A 443 -19.75 11.55 -19.53
CA ILE A 443 -18.91 12.73 -19.80
C ILE A 443 -17.83 12.45 -20.86
N LYS A 444 -17.64 11.19 -21.24
CA LYS A 444 -16.64 10.72 -22.23
C LYS A 444 -15.23 11.22 -21.92
N ASP A 445 -14.82 11.14 -20.66
CA ASP A 445 -13.46 11.51 -20.26
C ASP A 445 -12.45 10.39 -20.61
N HIS A 446 -11.18 10.57 -20.19
CA HIS A 446 -10.08 9.65 -20.44
C HIS A 446 -10.28 8.21 -19.86
N LYS A 447 -11.27 8.04 -18.97
CA LYS A 447 -11.65 6.72 -18.41
C LYS A 447 -12.89 6.10 -19.07
N ALA A 448 -13.45 6.75 -20.09
CA ALA A 448 -14.70 6.29 -20.73
C ALA A 448 -14.56 4.88 -21.35
N ASP A 449 -13.41 4.53 -21.90
CA ASP A 449 -13.15 3.19 -22.46
C ASP A 449 -13.16 2.10 -21.38
N ILE A 450 -12.47 2.36 -20.26
CA ILE A 450 -12.48 1.45 -19.09
C ILE A 450 -13.89 1.30 -18.55
N ALA A 451 -14.60 2.41 -18.48
CA ALA A 451 -15.97 2.47 -18.01
C ALA A 451 -16.91 1.64 -18.91
N LEU A 452 -16.80 1.80 -20.22
CA LEU A 452 -17.57 1.01 -21.18
C LEU A 452 -17.25 -0.47 -21.10
N TYR A 453 -15.96 -0.84 -21.00
CA TYR A 453 -15.53 -2.22 -20.82
C TYR A 453 -16.20 -2.84 -19.58
N ARG A 454 -16.15 -2.16 -18.44
CA ARG A 454 -16.74 -2.63 -17.19
C ARG A 454 -18.26 -2.79 -17.28
N ILE A 455 -18.95 -1.83 -17.89
CA ILE A 455 -20.40 -1.88 -18.07
C ILE A 455 -20.78 -3.08 -18.97
N LEU A 456 -20.10 -3.25 -20.09
CA LEU A 456 -20.37 -4.34 -21.02
C LEU A 456 -20.02 -5.71 -20.43
N GLN A 457 -18.92 -5.79 -19.66
CA GLN A 457 -18.55 -7.03 -18.97
C GLN A 457 -19.68 -7.52 -18.03
N GLN A 458 -20.32 -6.58 -17.33
CA GLN A 458 -21.43 -6.91 -16.42
C GLN A 458 -22.72 -7.28 -17.15
N GLN A 459 -22.98 -6.68 -18.30
CA GLN A 459 -24.23 -6.88 -19.05
C GLN A 459 -24.14 -8.01 -20.07
N CYS A 460 -23.01 -8.15 -20.76
CA CYS A 460 -22.82 -9.07 -21.88
C CYS A 460 -21.84 -10.22 -21.56
N GLY A 461 -21.18 -10.18 -20.40
CA GLY A 461 -20.15 -11.14 -20.00
C GLY A 461 -18.75 -10.84 -20.54
N GLU A 462 -17.75 -11.45 -19.90
CA GLU A 462 -16.33 -11.17 -20.14
C GLU A 462 -15.87 -11.56 -21.56
N GLU A 463 -16.24 -12.75 -22.00
CA GLU A 463 -15.81 -13.27 -23.30
C GLU A 463 -16.31 -12.41 -24.46
N TRP A 464 -17.58 -12.02 -24.44
CA TRP A 464 -18.18 -11.16 -25.46
C TRP A 464 -17.53 -9.78 -25.45
N THR A 465 -17.37 -9.17 -24.26
CA THR A 465 -16.79 -7.85 -24.10
C THR A 465 -15.34 -7.79 -24.60
N THR A 466 -14.56 -8.81 -24.28
CA THR A 466 -13.17 -8.91 -24.73
C THR A 466 -13.09 -9.00 -26.25
N LYS A 467 -13.93 -9.82 -26.89
CA LYS A 467 -14.01 -9.90 -28.36
C LYS A 467 -14.43 -8.58 -29.00
N PHE A 468 -15.40 -7.88 -28.40
CA PHE A 468 -15.85 -6.56 -28.86
C PHE A 468 -14.71 -5.55 -28.85
N PHE A 469 -14.00 -5.40 -27.73
CA PHE A 469 -12.89 -4.44 -27.59
C PHE A 469 -11.71 -4.79 -28.52
N LYS A 470 -11.39 -6.08 -28.70
CA LYS A 470 -10.37 -6.52 -29.65
C LYS A 470 -10.71 -6.11 -31.10
N SER A 471 -11.97 -6.20 -31.48
CA SER A 471 -12.39 -5.82 -32.85
C SER A 471 -12.29 -4.30 -33.13
N LEU A 472 -12.19 -3.48 -32.07
CA LEU A 472 -12.19 -2.01 -32.13
C LEU A 472 -11.02 -1.39 -31.36
N GLU A 473 -9.91 -2.06 -31.30
CA GLU A 473 -8.77 -1.76 -30.41
C GLU A 473 -8.21 -0.32 -30.55
N ARG A 474 -8.20 0.22 -31.76
CA ARG A 474 -7.69 1.57 -32.04
C ARG A 474 -8.81 2.60 -32.28
N SER A 475 -10.03 2.23 -32.00
CA SER A 475 -11.18 3.10 -32.25
C SER A 475 -11.46 4.02 -31.06
N SER A 476 -11.92 5.24 -31.34
CA SER A 476 -12.38 6.16 -30.29
C SER A 476 -13.60 5.61 -29.54
N ILE A 477 -13.88 6.18 -28.36
CA ILE A 477 -15.09 5.83 -27.60
C ILE A 477 -16.37 6.04 -28.42
N ASP A 478 -16.41 7.09 -29.25
CA ASP A 478 -17.54 7.38 -30.11
C ASP A 478 -17.73 6.31 -31.19
N ASP A 479 -16.63 5.84 -31.81
CA ASP A 479 -16.69 4.77 -32.80
C ASP A 479 -17.16 3.45 -32.16
N LYS A 480 -16.72 3.14 -30.95
CA LYS A 480 -17.17 1.98 -30.18
C LYS A 480 -18.67 2.04 -29.88
N LEU A 481 -19.18 3.21 -29.50
CA LEU A 481 -20.60 3.42 -29.25
C LEU A 481 -21.43 3.30 -30.54
N ILE A 482 -20.96 3.85 -31.66
CA ILE A 482 -21.59 3.69 -32.99
C ILE A 482 -21.63 2.21 -33.41
N HIS A 483 -20.57 1.46 -33.09
CA HIS A 483 -20.54 0.01 -33.38
C HIS A 483 -21.53 -0.77 -32.52
N LEU A 484 -21.67 -0.40 -31.22
CA LEU A 484 -22.70 -0.98 -30.34
C LEU A 484 -24.11 -0.72 -30.84
N GLU A 485 -24.40 0.48 -31.38
CA GLU A 485 -25.70 0.80 -31.98
C GLU A 485 -26.05 -0.13 -33.12
N LYS A 486 -25.06 -0.54 -33.94
CA LYS A 486 -25.28 -1.49 -35.03
C LYS A 486 -25.58 -2.92 -34.52
N LEU A 487 -25.06 -3.27 -33.35
CA LEU A 487 -25.26 -4.59 -32.73
C LEU A 487 -26.51 -4.64 -31.83
N GLN A 488 -27.18 -3.52 -31.60
CA GLN A 488 -28.36 -3.42 -30.71
C GLN A 488 -29.50 -4.34 -31.15
N ALA A 489 -29.66 -4.57 -32.45
CA ALA A 489 -30.74 -5.41 -32.99
C ALA A 489 -30.65 -6.89 -32.54
N ASP A 490 -29.44 -7.33 -32.19
CA ASP A 490 -29.15 -8.74 -31.91
C ASP A 490 -29.04 -9.03 -30.39
N SER A 491 -29.14 -8.00 -29.50
CA SER A 491 -28.97 -8.18 -28.06
C SER A 491 -29.80 -7.18 -27.24
N THR A 492 -30.60 -7.72 -26.33
CA THR A 492 -31.37 -6.93 -25.33
C THR A 492 -30.47 -6.20 -24.37
N ASP A 493 -29.31 -6.76 -24.06
CA ASP A 493 -28.34 -6.23 -23.10
C ASP A 493 -27.63 -5.00 -23.64
N ILE A 494 -27.23 -5.03 -24.91
CA ILE A 494 -26.68 -3.87 -25.61
C ILE A 494 -27.74 -2.75 -25.70
N GLY A 495 -28.99 -3.12 -26.00
CA GLY A 495 -30.11 -2.19 -26.03
C GLY A 495 -30.33 -1.50 -24.69
N PHE A 496 -30.19 -2.22 -23.58
CA PHE A 496 -30.25 -1.65 -22.23
C PHE A 496 -29.11 -0.63 -22.00
N VAL A 497 -27.88 -0.97 -22.34
CA VAL A 497 -26.72 -0.07 -22.17
C VAL A 497 -26.91 1.24 -22.95
N LEU A 498 -27.25 1.15 -24.23
CA LEU A 498 -27.42 2.32 -25.09
C LEU A 498 -28.59 3.22 -24.66
N LYS A 499 -29.74 2.61 -24.30
CA LYS A 499 -30.90 3.35 -23.79
C LYS A 499 -30.59 4.06 -22.48
N SER A 500 -29.88 3.39 -21.58
CA SER A 500 -29.45 3.94 -20.31
C SER A 500 -28.48 5.10 -20.50
N LEU A 501 -27.46 4.93 -21.35
CA LEU A 501 -26.52 5.99 -21.69
C LEU A 501 -27.21 7.22 -22.29
N SER A 502 -28.11 7.03 -23.27
CA SER A 502 -28.88 8.13 -23.86
C SER A 502 -29.72 8.88 -22.81
N THR A 503 -30.30 8.15 -21.86
CA THR A 503 -31.09 8.77 -20.77
C THR A 503 -30.20 9.62 -19.85
N LEU A 504 -29.04 9.11 -19.47
CA LEU A 504 -28.09 9.79 -18.61
C LEU A 504 -27.46 11.00 -19.29
N GLN A 505 -27.09 10.90 -20.58
CA GLN A 505 -26.56 12.01 -21.37
C GLN A 505 -27.58 13.14 -21.54
N LYS A 506 -28.85 12.81 -21.81
CA LYS A 506 -29.94 13.83 -21.88
C LYS A 506 -30.13 14.54 -20.54
N ALA A 507 -29.94 13.85 -19.43
CA ALA A 507 -30.01 14.42 -18.10
C ALA A 507 -28.80 15.31 -17.80
N HIS A 508 -27.59 14.85 -18.14
CA HIS A 508 -26.34 15.63 -17.99
C HIS A 508 -26.41 16.96 -18.73
N ASN A 509 -26.93 16.97 -19.96
CA ASN A 509 -27.08 18.20 -20.75
C ASN A 509 -28.09 19.21 -20.16
N LYS A 510 -28.88 18.82 -19.14
CA LYS A 510 -29.80 19.69 -18.39
C LYS A 510 -29.19 20.28 -17.11
N THR A 511 -27.85 20.21 -16.93
CA THR A 511 -27.14 20.80 -15.79
C THR A 511 -27.60 20.27 -14.41
N LEU A 512 -27.77 18.94 -14.30
CA LEU A 512 -28.04 18.30 -13.02
C LEU A 512 -26.86 18.44 -12.06
N LYS A 513 -27.15 18.53 -10.77
CA LYS A 513 -26.13 18.44 -9.72
C LYS A 513 -25.56 17.03 -9.64
N ALA A 514 -24.35 16.92 -9.07
CA ALA A 514 -23.65 15.62 -8.98
C ALA A 514 -24.45 14.56 -8.21
N ASP A 515 -25.11 14.93 -7.13
CA ASP A 515 -25.97 14.06 -6.33
C ASP A 515 -27.21 13.58 -7.10
N GLU A 516 -27.84 14.47 -7.87
CA GLU A 516 -28.97 14.11 -8.73
C GLU A 516 -28.55 13.13 -9.85
N MET A 517 -27.34 13.30 -10.39
CA MET A 517 -26.78 12.38 -11.39
C MET A 517 -26.51 11.02 -10.79
N VAL A 518 -25.90 10.95 -9.59
CA VAL A 518 -25.68 9.68 -8.86
C VAL A 518 -27.01 8.96 -8.63
N TRP A 519 -28.05 9.66 -8.18
CA TRP A 519 -29.39 9.08 -8.00
C TRP A 519 -29.97 8.53 -9.30
N LEU A 520 -29.78 9.23 -10.40
CA LEU A 520 -30.27 8.75 -11.70
C LEU A 520 -29.54 7.50 -12.17
N ILE A 521 -28.21 7.46 -11.99
CA ILE A 521 -27.40 6.28 -12.29
C ILE A 521 -27.85 5.09 -11.42
N LEU A 522 -28.06 5.28 -10.13
CA LEU A 522 -28.58 4.24 -9.25
C LEU A 522 -29.96 3.71 -9.69
N LYS A 523 -30.84 4.56 -10.21
CA LYS A 523 -32.12 4.12 -10.80
C LYS A 523 -31.90 3.26 -12.04
N VAL A 524 -30.95 3.62 -12.89
CA VAL A 524 -30.56 2.83 -14.06
C VAL A 524 -30.04 1.47 -13.63
N LEU A 525 -29.15 1.42 -12.64
CA LEU A 525 -28.58 0.17 -12.10
C LEU A 525 -29.68 -0.73 -11.50
N LYS A 526 -30.65 -0.16 -10.77
CA LYS A 526 -31.82 -0.92 -10.25
C LYS A 526 -32.70 -1.54 -11.33
N SER A 527 -32.76 -0.95 -12.51
CA SER A 527 -33.52 -1.47 -13.65
C SER A 527 -32.74 -2.49 -14.49
N SER A 528 -31.45 -2.72 -14.16
CA SER A 528 -30.64 -3.74 -14.82
C SER A 528 -31.07 -5.15 -14.40
N PRO A 529 -31.32 -6.07 -15.35
CA PRO A 529 -31.66 -7.45 -15.03
C PRO A 529 -30.50 -8.24 -14.39
N PHE A 530 -29.27 -7.69 -14.36
CA PHE A 530 -28.06 -8.38 -13.96
C PHE A 530 -27.41 -7.82 -12.68
N ILE A 531 -27.98 -6.77 -12.07
CA ILE A 531 -27.41 -6.13 -10.88
C ILE A 531 -28.44 -6.21 -9.75
N ASP A 532 -28.18 -7.06 -8.78
CA ASP A 532 -28.94 -7.08 -7.53
C ASP A 532 -28.39 -5.99 -6.60
N ILE A 533 -29.19 -4.96 -6.35
CA ILE A 533 -28.86 -3.85 -5.43
C ILE A 533 -29.52 -4.07 -4.05
N SER A 534 -30.16 -5.21 -3.83
CA SER A 534 -30.88 -5.52 -2.59
C SER A 534 -29.94 -5.95 -1.45
N THR A 535 -28.66 -6.12 -1.71
CA THR A 535 -27.57 -6.34 -0.76
C THR A 535 -26.69 -5.09 -0.73
#